data_c4beabd2f6e1985b69af09a41109155b
#
_entry.id   c4beabd2f6e1985b69af09a41109155b
#
_cell.length_a   1.000
_cell.length_b   1.000
_cell.length_c   1.000
_cell.angle_alpha   90.00
_cell.angle_beta   90.00
_cell.angle_gamma   90.00
#
_symmetry.space_group_name_H-M   'P 1'
#
loop_
_entity.id
_entity.type
_entity.pdbx_description
1 polymer ?
#
loop_
_entity_poly.entity_id
_entity_poly.type
_entity_poly.pdbx_seq_one_letter_code
_entity_poly.pdbx_strand_id
1 'polypeptide(L)'
;MEKIGIDVSKSKIDCAWLRDATLIKVKTKVFENNVNAFQSLIDWAVNNAKQSPDRLHFIMEATSVYHEALAYYLHEAGCQVSVVNPHQSKKFAESLGKRSKTDKKDSVVLARLGASRTLTAWQPEAEEIRGLKALILRIESIEKDIHRENNRLEKAEISPGSSKVVESIHRILSDLTQEKKRVEALIKDHFDQHPRLKKDKKLLESIPGVGEVISQYMVALIRSRSFTSAKQCGAFVGLNPILCESGKSLQKRPRLSKAGDGRLRAKLYMPAVVATRHNPDIKKQYERLLRNGKSKMSAIGAAMRKLVQICYGVLKHQKQYQPQAI
;
A
#
# COMPACT_ATOMS: atom_id res chain seq x y z
N MET A 1 8.60 17.79 -20.85
CA MET A 1 8.65 16.34 -20.71
C MET A 1 7.49 15.71 -21.46
N GLU A 2 7.80 14.77 -22.34
CA GLU A 2 6.82 14.04 -23.13
C GLU A 2 6.05 13.05 -22.26
N LYS A 3 4.74 12.95 -22.44
CA LYS A 3 3.86 12.13 -21.59
C LYS A 3 3.46 10.84 -22.30
N ILE A 4 3.80 9.73 -21.68
CA ILE A 4 3.52 8.37 -22.18
C ILE A 4 2.72 7.63 -21.13
N GLY A 5 1.46 7.33 -21.44
CA GLY A 5 0.62 6.51 -20.59
C GLY A 5 0.80 5.04 -20.91
N ILE A 6 0.84 4.23 -19.89
CA ILE A 6 1.06 2.79 -19.98
C ILE A 6 -0.02 2.05 -19.20
N ASP A 7 -0.80 1.23 -19.89
CA ASP A 7 -1.63 0.21 -19.27
C ASP A 7 -0.91 -1.12 -19.29
N VAL A 8 -0.72 -1.72 -18.11
CA VAL A 8 0.10 -2.93 -17.92
C VAL A 8 -0.79 -4.11 -17.55
N SER A 9 -0.66 -5.20 -18.31
CA SER A 9 -1.23 -6.50 -17.96
C SER A 9 -0.12 -7.55 -17.77
N LYS A 10 -0.50 -8.77 -17.43
CA LYS A 10 0.45 -9.89 -17.23
C LYS A 10 1.35 -10.12 -18.45
N SER A 11 0.79 -10.08 -19.66
CA SER A 11 1.48 -10.46 -20.90
C SER A 11 1.79 -9.32 -21.84
N LYS A 12 1.10 -8.16 -21.70
CA LYS A 12 1.24 -7.05 -22.62
C LYS A 12 1.24 -5.69 -21.95
N ILE A 13 1.78 -4.71 -22.65
CA ILE A 13 1.89 -3.32 -22.30
C ILE A 13 1.28 -2.49 -23.42
N ASP A 14 0.18 -1.80 -23.16
CA ASP A 14 -0.44 -0.86 -24.07
C ASP A 14 0.10 0.54 -23.82
N CYS A 15 0.87 1.10 -24.76
CA CYS A 15 1.48 2.42 -24.66
C CYS A 15 0.75 3.46 -25.49
N ALA A 16 0.64 4.68 -24.94
CA ALA A 16 0.09 5.84 -25.63
C ALA A 16 0.97 7.05 -25.40
N TRP A 17 1.65 7.54 -26.43
CA TRP A 17 2.34 8.82 -26.43
C TRP A 17 1.38 9.95 -26.79
N LEU A 18 1.31 10.97 -25.95
CA LEU A 18 0.48 12.16 -26.17
C LEU A 18 1.29 13.18 -26.99
N ARG A 19 1.03 13.25 -28.30
CA ARG A 19 1.72 14.16 -29.23
C ARG A 19 1.34 15.62 -29.03
N ASP A 20 0.10 15.86 -28.66
CA ASP A 20 -0.46 17.19 -28.44
C ASP A 20 -1.56 17.08 -27.37
N ALA A 21 -1.31 17.74 -26.22
CA ALA A 21 -2.24 17.73 -25.10
C ALA A 21 -3.54 18.47 -25.42
N THR A 22 -3.52 19.46 -26.28
CA THR A 22 -4.67 20.30 -26.64
C THR A 22 -5.55 19.63 -27.68
N LEU A 23 -4.95 19.02 -28.69
CA LEU A 23 -5.65 18.36 -29.81
C LEU A 23 -5.92 16.87 -29.58
N ILE A 24 -5.45 16.32 -28.45
CA ILE A 24 -5.67 14.93 -28.05
C ILE A 24 -5.10 13.93 -29.10
N LYS A 25 -4.10 14.35 -29.88
CA LYS A 25 -3.42 13.47 -30.82
C LYS A 25 -2.52 12.51 -30.09
N VAL A 26 -2.77 11.21 -30.28
CA VAL A 26 -1.98 10.13 -29.64
C VAL A 26 -1.41 9.20 -30.69
N LYS A 27 -0.23 8.64 -30.39
CA LYS A 27 0.33 7.48 -31.09
C LYS A 27 0.38 6.33 -30.11
N THR A 28 -0.12 5.16 -30.50
CA THR A 28 -0.19 3.99 -29.63
C THR A 28 0.59 2.83 -30.20
N LYS A 29 1.16 1.99 -29.34
CA LYS A 29 1.81 0.74 -29.68
C LYS A 29 1.67 -0.25 -28.53
N VAL A 30 1.61 -1.52 -28.85
CA VAL A 30 1.56 -2.62 -27.89
C VAL A 30 2.90 -3.33 -27.88
N PHE A 31 3.37 -3.68 -26.67
CA PHE A 31 4.59 -4.44 -26.45
C PHE A 31 4.28 -5.64 -25.54
N GLU A 32 5.13 -6.64 -25.57
CA GLU A 32 5.09 -7.71 -24.58
C GLU A 32 5.58 -7.23 -23.22
N ASN A 33 5.02 -7.77 -22.13
CA ASN A 33 5.48 -7.43 -20.77
C ASN A 33 6.61 -8.38 -20.37
N ASN A 34 7.77 -8.21 -20.97
CA ASN A 34 9.01 -8.91 -20.64
C ASN A 34 10.22 -7.99 -20.82
N VAL A 35 11.34 -8.36 -20.18
CA VAL A 35 12.56 -7.54 -20.15
C VAL A 35 13.11 -7.27 -21.57
N ASN A 36 12.97 -8.24 -22.47
CA ASN A 36 13.48 -8.11 -23.86
C ASN A 36 12.74 -7.03 -24.65
N ALA A 37 11.46 -6.78 -24.35
CA ALA A 37 10.64 -5.79 -25.03
C ALA A 37 10.75 -4.37 -24.42
N PHE A 38 11.29 -4.22 -23.20
CA PHE A 38 11.35 -2.93 -22.52
C PHE A 38 12.25 -1.94 -23.23
N GLN A 39 13.39 -2.38 -23.75
CA GLN A 39 14.26 -1.50 -24.56
C GLN A 39 13.56 -1.02 -25.83
N SER A 40 12.87 -1.92 -26.53
CA SER A 40 12.10 -1.56 -27.73
C SER A 40 10.99 -0.54 -27.44
N LEU A 41 10.43 -0.55 -26.22
CA LEU A 41 9.46 0.45 -25.75
C LEU A 41 10.12 1.81 -25.60
N ILE A 42 11.30 1.88 -24.97
CA ILE A 42 12.06 3.12 -24.82
C ILE A 42 12.45 3.68 -26.21
N ASP A 43 13.00 2.84 -27.08
CA ASP A 43 13.40 3.23 -28.44
C ASP A 43 12.22 3.78 -29.23
N TRP A 44 11.06 3.13 -29.15
CA TRP A 44 9.84 3.62 -29.75
C TRP A 44 9.45 5.00 -29.21
N ALA A 45 9.54 5.22 -27.92
CA ALA A 45 9.20 6.49 -27.29
C ALA A 45 10.19 7.59 -27.72
N VAL A 46 11.50 7.33 -27.64
CA VAL A 46 12.57 8.25 -28.07
C VAL A 46 12.42 8.63 -29.53
N ASN A 47 12.24 7.64 -30.43
CA ASN A 47 12.12 7.88 -31.88
C ASN A 47 10.87 8.68 -32.24
N ASN A 48 9.78 8.54 -31.51
CA ASN A 48 8.54 9.27 -31.78
C ASN A 48 8.55 10.67 -31.17
N ALA A 49 9.01 10.79 -29.92
CA ALA A 49 9.05 12.07 -29.21
C ALA A 49 10.22 12.97 -29.66
N LYS A 50 11.24 12.38 -30.29
CA LYS A 50 12.51 13.06 -30.63
C LYS A 50 13.18 13.67 -29.39
N GLN A 51 13.11 12.98 -28.29
CA GLN A 51 13.63 13.39 -26.98
C GLN A 51 14.48 12.27 -26.38
N SER A 52 15.46 12.63 -25.54
CA SER A 52 16.26 11.70 -24.75
C SER A 52 15.43 11.06 -23.62
N PRO A 53 15.83 9.90 -23.07
CA PRO A 53 15.12 9.19 -22.02
C PRO A 53 14.76 10.05 -20.80
N ASP A 54 15.64 10.95 -20.37
CA ASP A 54 15.44 11.86 -19.23
C ASP A 54 14.31 12.89 -19.46
N ARG A 55 13.93 13.10 -20.72
CA ARG A 55 12.80 13.96 -21.13
C ARG A 55 11.49 13.21 -21.31
N LEU A 56 11.50 11.90 -21.12
CA LEU A 56 10.31 11.05 -21.19
C LEU A 56 9.72 10.85 -19.79
N HIS A 57 8.40 10.97 -19.67
CA HIS A 57 7.67 10.69 -18.45
C HIS A 57 6.64 9.60 -18.69
N PHE A 58 6.86 8.44 -18.09
CA PHE A 58 5.99 7.29 -18.17
C PHE A 58 5.02 7.27 -16.99
N ILE A 59 3.73 7.20 -17.30
CA ILE A 59 2.64 7.18 -16.31
C ILE A 59 1.93 5.84 -16.40
N MET A 60 1.95 5.05 -15.33
CA MET A 60 1.32 3.74 -15.27
C MET A 60 0.45 3.58 -14.03
N GLU A 61 -0.52 2.67 -14.09
CA GLU A 61 -1.35 2.30 -12.97
C GLU A 61 -0.71 1.17 -12.17
N ALA A 62 -0.87 1.19 -10.84
CA ALA A 62 -0.43 0.11 -9.96
C ALA A 62 -1.30 -1.15 -10.16
N THR A 63 -1.01 -1.94 -11.17
CA THR A 63 -1.74 -3.17 -11.52
C THR A 63 -1.03 -4.38 -10.94
N SER A 64 -1.40 -4.79 -9.72
CA SER A 64 -0.75 -5.88 -8.99
C SER A 64 0.79 -5.73 -9.00
N VAL A 65 1.54 -6.79 -9.31
CA VAL A 65 3.01 -6.81 -9.44
C VAL A 65 3.48 -6.60 -10.89
N TYR A 66 2.57 -6.61 -11.86
CA TYR A 66 2.94 -6.67 -13.29
C TYR A 66 3.62 -5.41 -13.81
N HIS A 67 3.42 -4.26 -13.16
CA HIS A 67 4.05 -2.99 -13.51
C HIS A 67 5.46 -2.83 -12.94
N GLU A 68 5.84 -3.62 -11.93
CA GLU A 68 7.07 -3.39 -11.15
C GLU A 68 8.32 -3.52 -12.01
N ALA A 69 8.50 -4.65 -12.73
CA ALA A 69 9.68 -4.86 -13.55
C ALA A 69 9.91 -3.75 -14.57
N LEU A 70 8.83 -3.29 -15.23
CA LEU A 70 8.90 -2.18 -16.18
C LEU A 70 9.23 -0.85 -15.47
N ALA A 71 8.66 -0.58 -14.29
CA ALA A 71 8.94 0.65 -13.55
C ALA A 71 10.41 0.75 -13.14
N TYR A 72 11.00 -0.35 -12.64
CA TYR A 72 12.44 -0.42 -12.34
C TYR A 72 13.29 -0.19 -13.59
N TYR A 73 13.00 -0.91 -14.66
CA TYR A 73 13.76 -0.81 -15.92
C TYR A 73 13.75 0.64 -16.48
N LEU A 74 12.58 1.27 -16.55
CA LEU A 74 12.44 2.65 -17.02
C LEU A 74 13.19 3.64 -16.12
N HIS A 75 13.14 3.43 -14.81
CA HIS A 75 13.89 4.27 -13.86
C HIS A 75 15.41 4.13 -14.04
N GLU A 76 15.92 2.90 -14.18
CA GLU A 76 17.34 2.62 -14.42
C GLU A 76 17.83 3.20 -15.76
N ALA A 77 16.95 3.24 -16.77
CA ALA A 77 17.20 3.89 -18.04
C ALA A 77 17.16 5.44 -17.99
N GLY A 78 16.99 6.03 -16.80
CA GLY A 78 16.95 7.49 -16.60
C GLY A 78 15.63 8.16 -16.95
N CYS A 79 14.58 7.38 -17.23
CA CYS A 79 13.26 7.93 -17.52
C CYS A 79 12.53 8.36 -16.23
N GLN A 80 11.71 9.40 -16.32
CA GLN A 80 10.78 9.70 -15.23
C GLN A 80 9.61 8.72 -15.25
N VAL A 81 9.31 8.14 -14.09
CA VAL A 81 8.18 7.21 -13.92
C VAL A 81 7.22 7.77 -12.86
N SER A 82 5.92 7.63 -13.09
CA SER A 82 4.89 7.84 -12.06
C SER A 82 3.94 6.65 -12.03
N VAL A 83 3.83 6.02 -10.86
CA VAL A 83 2.88 4.93 -10.62
C VAL A 83 1.68 5.49 -9.88
N VAL A 84 0.52 5.51 -10.52
CA VAL A 84 -0.70 6.12 -10.00
C VAL A 84 -1.63 5.08 -9.39
N ASN A 85 -2.41 5.52 -8.42
CA ASN A 85 -3.41 4.66 -7.79
C ASN A 85 -4.58 4.39 -8.75
N PRO A 86 -5.08 3.14 -8.89
CA PRO A 86 -6.22 2.78 -9.74
C PRO A 86 -7.50 3.62 -9.50
N HIS A 87 -7.72 4.04 -8.26
CA HIS A 87 -8.85 4.92 -7.96
C HIS A 87 -8.67 6.32 -8.58
N GLN A 88 -7.43 6.83 -8.64
CA GLN A 88 -7.12 8.13 -9.21
C GLN A 88 -7.30 8.12 -10.74
N SER A 89 -6.78 7.10 -11.43
CA SER A 89 -6.94 6.93 -12.88
C SER A 89 -8.40 6.76 -13.26
N LYS A 90 -9.15 5.93 -12.51
CA LYS A 90 -10.59 5.74 -12.70
C LYS A 90 -11.37 7.05 -12.55
N LYS A 91 -11.16 7.80 -11.48
CA LYS A 91 -11.85 9.09 -11.26
C LYS A 91 -11.51 10.12 -12.33
N PHE A 92 -10.28 10.11 -12.81
CA PHE A 92 -9.90 10.96 -13.92
C PHE A 92 -10.58 10.55 -15.24
N ALA A 93 -10.66 9.24 -15.53
CA ALA A 93 -11.40 8.74 -16.70
C ALA A 93 -12.90 9.13 -16.66
N GLU A 94 -13.54 9.01 -15.48
CA GLU A 94 -14.93 9.45 -15.25
C GLU A 94 -15.09 10.95 -15.53
N SER A 95 -14.14 11.79 -15.10
CA SER A 95 -14.18 13.24 -15.34
C SER A 95 -14.06 13.63 -16.81
N LEU A 96 -13.48 12.75 -17.65
CA LEU A 96 -13.42 12.93 -19.10
C LEU A 96 -14.69 12.46 -19.84
N GLY A 97 -15.74 12.04 -19.13
CA GLY A 97 -16.98 11.54 -19.69
C GLY A 97 -16.87 10.17 -20.40
N LYS A 98 -15.78 9.44 -20.16
CA LYS A 98 -15.56 8.16 -20.83
C LYS A 98 -16.41 7.05 -20.21
N ARG A 99 -17.28 6.45 -21.01
CA ARG A 99 -18.19 5.34 -20.62
C ARG A 99 -17.65 3.95 -20.97
N SER A 100 -16.75 3.84 -21.96
CA SER A 100 -16.21 2.56 -22.44
C SER A 100 -14.79 2.34 -21.97
N LYS A 101 -14.49 1.14 -21.45
CA LYS A 101 -13.18 0.71 -20.99
C LYS A 101 -12.50 -0.18 -22.04
N THR A 102 -11.29 0.15 -22.46
CA THR A 102 -10.38 -0.71 -23.25
C THR A 102 -8.95 -0.32 -22.90
N ASP A 103 -8.02 -1.28 -22.91
CA ASP A 103 -6.61 -1.08 -22.52
C ASP A 103 -5.95 0.08 -23.30
N LYS A 104 -6.25 0.19 -24.62
CA LYS A 104 -5.80 1.32 -25.44
C LYS A 104 -6.37 2.67 -24.97
N LYS A 105 -7.60 2.72 -24.46
CA LYS A 105 -8.19 3.96 -23.93
C LYS A 105 -7.63 4.26 -22.54
N ASP A 106 -7.30 3.25 -21.76
CA ASP A 106 -6.77 3.41 -20.42
C ASP A 106 -5.33 3.97 -20.46
N SER A 107 -4.48 3.51 -21.40
CA SER A 107 -3.16 4.13 -21.62
C SER A 107 -3.24 5.60 -22.04
N VAL A 108 -4.22 5.97 -22.89
CA VAL A 108 -4.46 7.38 -23.28
C VAL A 108 -4.92 8.22 -22.08
N VAL A 109 -5.77 7.66 -21.19
CA VAL A 109 -6.20 8.34 -19.97
C VAL A 109 -5.01 8.64 -19.06
N LEU A 110 -4.09 7.67 -18.91
CA LEU A 110 -2.88 7.84 -18.10
C LEU A 110 -1.94 8.93 -18.68
N ALA A 111 -1.73 8.95 -20.00
CA ALA A 111 -0.96 10.01 -20.64
C ALA A 111 -1.55 11.41 -20.39
N ARG A 112 -2.88 11.53 -20.51
CA ARG A 112 -3.62 12.78 -20.25
C ARG A 112 -3.58 13.18 -18.77
N LEU A 113 -3.66 12.22 -17.84
CA LEU A 113 -3.51 12.48 -16.42
C LEU A 113 -2.15 13.09 -16.12
N GLY A 114 -1.07 12.56 -16.73
CA GLY A 114 0.28 13.10 -16.61
C GLY A 114 0.46 14.47 -17.25
N ALA A 115 -0.32 14.81 -18.28
CA ALA A 115 -0.30 16.14 -18.90
C ALA A 115 -1.09 17.19 -18.10
N SER A 116 -2.20 16.77 -17.46
CA SER A 116 -3.09 17.68 -16.74
C SER A 116 -2.70 17.93 -15.29
N ARG A 117 -1.82 17.11 -14.70
CA ARG A 117 -1.43 17.18 -13.28
C ARG A 117 0.06 16.91 -13.09
N THR A 118 0.66 17.61 -12.14
CA THR A 118 1.98 17.24 -11.62
C THR A 118 1.85 15.97 -10.80
N LEU A 119 2.42 14.88 -11.29
CA LEU A 119 2.45 13.59 -10.61
C LEU A 119 3.75 13.42 -9.83
N THR A 120 3.67 12.74 -8.70
CA THR A 120 4.85 12.39 -7.90
C THR A 120 5.71 11.39 -8.69
N ALA A 121 7.00 11.69 -8.81
CA ALA A 121 7.95 10.75 -9.37
C ALA A 121 8.05 9.50 -8.48
N TRP A 122 7.92 8.33 -9.11
CA TRP A 122 8.12 7.05 -8.45
C TRP A 122 9.61 6.85 -8.20
N GLN A 123 9.94 6.33 -7.04
CA GLN A 123 11.29 5.95 -6.65
C GLN A 123 11.34 4.46 -6.34
N PRO A 124 12.40 3.75 -6.74
CA PRO A 124 12.57 2.35 -6.40
C PRO A 124 12.65 2.16 -4.88
N GLU A 125 11.96 1.15 -4.39
CA GLU A 125 12.11 0.76 -2.98
C GLU A 125 13.47 0.04 -2.80
N ALA A 126 14.12 0.27 -1.67
CA ALA A 126 15.33 -0.45 -1.30
C ALA A 126 15.06 -1.97 -1.25
N GLU A 127 16.04 -2.77 -1.64
CA GLU A 127 15.89 -4.22 -1.78
C GLU A 127 15.49 -4.88 -0.45
N GLU A 128 16.10 -4.43 0.65
CA GLU A 128 15.77 -4.91 1.99
C GLU A 128 14.32 -4.62 2.39
N ILE A 129 13.72 -3.53 1.90
CA ILE A 129 12.33 -3.20 2.17
C ILE A 129 11.40 -4.07 1.32
N ARG A 130 11.75 -4.33 0.06
CA ARG A 130 10.99 -5.23 -0.81
C ARG A 130 10.98 -6.65 -0.25
N GLY A 131 12.15 -7.16 0.19
CA GLY A 131 12.27 -8.46 0.84
C GLY A 131 11.40 -8.57 2.10
N LEU A 132 11.47 -7.57 2.98
CA LEU A 132 10.63 -7.54 4.19
C LEU A 132 9.14 -7.54 3.85
N LYS A 133 8.70 -6.72 2.89
CA LYS A 133 7.29 -6.68 2.45
C LYS A 133 6.83 -8.02 1.88
N ALA A 134 7.66 -8.68 1.07
CA ALA A 134 7.36 -9.99 0.51
C ALA A 134 7.14 -11.05 1.60
N LEU A 135 8.01 -11.09 2.61
CA LEU A 135 7.87 -11.99 3.76
C LEU A 135 6.62 -11.71 4.59
N ILE A 136 6.31 -10.42 4.85
CA ILE A 136 5.09 -10.00 5.55
C ILE A 136 3.85 -10.44 4.77
N LEU A 137 3.80 -10.23 3.46
CA LEU A 137 2.69 -10.65 2.61
C LEU A 137 2.53 -12.17 2.58
N ARG A 138 3.67 -12.92 2.64
CA ARG A 138 3.63 -14.38 2.71
C ARG A 138 2.99 -14.87 4.02
N ILE A 139 3.37 -14.30 5.16
CA ILE A 139 2.72 -14.61 6.46
C ILE A 139 1.21 -14.33 6.41
N GLU A 140 0.81 -13.17 5.89
CA GLU A 140 -0.61 -12.84 5.76
C GLU A 140 -1.39 -13.84 4.90
N SER A 141 -0.75 -14.36 3.84
CA SER A 141 -1.35 -15.40 3.00
C SER A 141 -1.53 -16.70 3.79
N ILE A 142 -0.49 -17.14 4.49
CA ILE A 142 -0.53 -18.36 5.33
C ILE A 142 -1.58 -18.22 6.44
N GLU A 143 -1.65 -17.08 7.12
CA GLU A 143 -2.68 -16.81 8.15
C GLU A 143 -4.11 -16.92 7.60
N LYS A 144 -4.33 -16.45 6.38
CA LYS A 144 -5.64 -16.59 5.71
C LYS A 144 -5.94 -18.05 5.35
N ASP A 145 -4.92 -18.80 4.92
CA ASP A 145 -5.09 -20.21 4.59
C ASP A 145 -5.38 -21.02 5.83
N ILE A 146 -4.67 -20.79 6.94
CA ILE A 146 -4.97 -21.40 8.25
C ILE A 146 -6.41 -21.08 8.68
N HIS A 147 -6.84 -19.82 8.56
CA HIS A 147 -8.21 -19.44 8.92
C HIS A 147 -9.25 -20.15 8.05
N ARG A 148 -8.99 -20.29 6.75
CA ARG A 148 -9.88 -21.02 5.83
C ARG A 148 -9.97 -22.52 6.18
N GLU A 149 -8.84 -23.14 6.51
CA GLU A 149 -8.82 -24.56 6.89
C GLU A 149 -9.50 -24.78 8.24
N ASN A 150 -9.33 -23.89 9.23
CA ASN A 150 -10.07 -23.98 10.48
C ASN A 150 -11.60 -23.88 10.29
N ASN A 151 -12.06 -22.99 9.40
CA ASN A 151 -13.50 -22.92 9.07
C ASN A 151 -14.02 -24.17 8.35
N ARG A 152 -13.15 -24.88 7.59
CA ARG A 152 -13.48 -26.17 6.97
C ARG A 152 -13.50 -27.27 8.01
N LEU A 153 -12.55 -27.26 8.96
CA LEU A 153 -12.47 -28.21 10.05
C LEU A 153 -13.74 -28.19 10.89
N GLU A 154 -14.16 -27.00 11.36
CA GLU A 154 -15.40 -26.82 12.12
C GLU A 154 -16.61 -27.48 11.43
N LYS A 155 -16.74 -27.27 10.12
CA LYS A 155 -17.85 -27.88 9.35
C LYS A 155 -17.72 -29.39 9.20
N ALA A 156 -16.48 -29.89 8.99
CA ALA A 156 -16.22 -31.31 8.81
C ALA A 156 -16.41 -32.10 10.11
N GLU A 157 -16.12 -31.50 11.28
CA GLU A 157 -16.32 -32.12 12.58
C GLU A 157 -17.83 -32.29 12.93
N ILE A 158 -18.66 -31.36 12.44
CA ILE A 158 -20.13 -31.43 12.66
C ILE A 158 -20.80 -32.44 11.70
N SER A 159 -20.20 -32.69 10.52
CA SER A 159 -20.80 -33.51 9.46
C SER A 159 -20.51 -35.00 9.68
N PRO A 160 -21.55 -35.86 9.72
CA PRO A 160 -21.37 -37.32 9.86
C PRO A 160 -20.52 -37.91 8.71
N GLY A 161 -19.61 -38.85 9.05
CA GLY A 161 -18.85 -39.63 8.05
C GLY A 161 -17.63 -38.94 7.47
N SER A 162 -17.18 -37.81 8.03
CA SER A 162 -16.09 -36.99 7.51
C SER A 162 -14.70 -37.24 8.11
N SER A 163 -14.49 -38.38 8.84
CA SER A 163 -13.22 -38.62 9.57
C SER A 163 -11.94 -38.49 8.71
N LYS A 164 -11.93 -39.05 7.49
CA LYS A 164 -10.80 -38.93 6.55
C LYS A 164 -10.58 -37.49 6.06
N VAL A 165 -11.66 -36.71 5.96
CA VAL A 165 -11.58 -35.30 5.59
C VAL A 165 -11.00 -34.48 6.75
N VAL A 166 -11.44 -34.74 7.99
CA VAL A 166 -10.90 -34.14 9.21
C VAL A 166 -9.39 -34.40 9.32
N GLU A 167 -8.97 -35.66 9.14
CA GLU A 167 -7.53 -36.01 9.15
C GLU A 167 -6.74 -35.24 8.08
N SER A 168 -7.28 -35.14 6.88
CA SER A 168 -6.64 -34.38 5.78
C SER A 168 -6.49 -32.91 6.13
N ILE A 169 -7.51 -32.29 6.72
CA ILE A 169 -7.47 -30.88 7.13
C ILE A 169 -6.44 -30.67 8.25
N HIS A 170 -6.38 -31.54 9.24
CA HIS A 170 -5.37 -31.47 10.30
C HIS A 170 -3.95 -31.52 9.78
N ARG A 171 -3.67 -32.36 8.77
CA ARG A 171 -2.35 -32.44 8.12
C ARG A 171 -1.99 -31.08 7.47
N ILE A 172 -2.90 -30.51 6.69
CA ILE A 172 -2.69 -29.20 6.04
C ILE A 172 -2.49 -28.11 7.09
N LEU A 173 -3.26 -28.08 8.16
CA LEU A 173 -3.10 -27.11 9.26
C LEU A 173 -1.75 -27.24 9.95
N SER A 174 -1.25 -28.46 10.15
CA SER A 174 0.09 -28.72 10.68
C SER A 174 1.17 -28.11 9.76
N ASP A 175 1.11 -28.42 8.46
CA ASP A 175 2.07 -27.94 7.46
C ASP A 175 2.05 -26.40 7.37
N LEU A 176 0.87 -25.78 7.32
CA LEU A 176 0.73 -24.34 7.28
C LEU A 176 1.26 -23.67 8.56
N THR A 177 1.05 -24.31 9.71
CA THR A 177 1.56 -23.79 11.00
C THR A 177 3.07 -23.87 11.06
N GLN A 178 3.67 -24.93 10.56
CA GLN A 178 5.12 -25.09 10.47
C GLN A 178 5.72 -24.07 9.49
N GLU A 179 5.10 -23.91 8.32
CA GLU A 179 5.54 -22.93 7.34
C GLU A 179 5.42 -21.48 7.88
N LYS A 180 4.37 -21.17 8.63
CA LYS A 180 4.25 -19.87 9.31
C LYS A 180 5.45 -19.61 10.21
N LYS A 181 5.80 -20.54 11.09
CA LYS A 181 6.96 -20.42 11.97
C LYS A 181 8.27 -20.25 11.19
N ARG A 182 8.43 -20.96 10.07
CA ARG A 182 9.61 -20.82 9.19
C ARG A 182 9.69 -19.40 8.61
N VAL A 183 8.58 -18.83 8.12
CA VAL A 183 8.58 -17.47 7.56
C VAL A 183 8.76 -16.41 8.65
N GLU A 184 8.23 -16.63 9.86
CA GLU A 184 8.51 -15.77 11.03
C GLU A 184 10.01 -15.74 11.36
N ALA A 185 10.69 -16.89 11.32
CA ALA A 185 12.15 -16.97 11.49
C ALA A 185 12.88 -16.20 10.38
N LEU A 186 12.47 -16.35 9.11
CA LEU A 186 13.04 -15.58 7.99
C LEU A 186 12.88 -14.07 8.16
N ILE A 187 11.77 -13.59 8.72
CA ILE A 187 11.62 -12.16 9.02
C ILE A 187 12.60 -11.72 10.10
N LYS A 188 12.78 -12.54 11.13
CA LYS A 188 13.77 -12.24 12.20
C LYS A 188 15.18 -12.17 11.64
N ASP A 189 15.57 -13.15 10.85
CA ASP A 189 16.88 -13.21 10.19
C ASP A 189 17.07 -12.01 9.25
N HIS A 190 16.03 -11.62 8.52
CA HIS A 190 16.06 -10.45 7.65
C HIS A 190 16.36 -9.16 8.45
N PHE A 191 15.75 -8.98 9.62
CA PHE A 191 16.07 -7.85 10.49
C PHE A 191 17.50 -7.95 11.05
N ASP A 192 17.98 -9.14 11.37
CA ASP A 192 19.33 -9.36 11.88
C ASP A 192 20.41 -9.05 10.82
N GLN A 193 20.14 -9.36 9.56
CA GLN A 193 21.02 -9.04 8.42
C GLN A 193 21.00 -7.55 8.04
N HIS A 194 19.98 -6.77 8.45
CA HIS A 194 19.84 -5.36 8.12
C HIS A 194 19.83 -4.45 9.39
N PRO A 195 21.00 -4.01 9.88
CA PRO A 195 21.12 -3.27 11.13
C PRO A 195 20.25 -2.01 11.22
N ARG A 196 20.04 -1.29 10.11
CA ARG A 196 19.15 -0.11 10.06
C ARG A 196 17.70 -0.50 10.36
N LEU A 197 17.20 -1.56 9.73
CA LEU A 197 15.82 -2.03 9.96
C LEU A 197 15.67 -2.55 11.39
N LYS A 198 16.66 -3.26 11.90
CA LYS A 198 16.69 -3.74 13.30
C LYS A 198 16.63 -2.59 14.29
N LYS A 199 17.40 -1.51 14.06
CA LYS A 199 17.34 -0.29 14.86
C LYS A 199 15.96 0.35 14.81
N ASP A 200 15.39 0.50 13.61
CA ASP A 200 14.05 1.05 13.42
C ASP A 200 12.98 0.25 14.16
N LYS A 201 13.03 -1.09 14.08
CA LYS A 201 12.14 -2.00 14.80
C LYS A 201 12.23 -1.75 16.32
N LYS A 202 13.43 -1.72 16.88
CA LYS A 202 13.66 -1.45 18.32
C LYS A 202 13.13 -0.08 18.74
N LEU A 203 13.32 0.95 17.91
CA LEU A 203 12.78 2.28 18.18
C LEU A 203 11.24 2.26 18.23
N LEU A 204 10.59 1.54 17.34
CA LEU A 204 9.13 1.41 17.36
C LEU A 204 8.61 0.60 18.55
N GLU A 205 9.33 -0.43 18.97
CA GLU A 205 8.99 -1.25 20.15
C GLU A 205 9.11 -0.47 21.46
N SER A 206 9.78 0.68 21.49
CA SER A 206 9.76 1.59 22.63
C SER A 206 8.40 2.29 22.85
N ILE A 207 7.49 2.22 21.87
CA ILE A 207 6.18 2.86 21.95
C ILE A 207 5.21 1.91 22.68
N PRO A 208 4.64 2.29 23.85
CA PRO A 208 3.65 1.46 24.53
C PRO A 208 2.46 1.15 23.63
N GLY A 209 2.17 -0.13 23.40
CA GLY A 209 1.16 -0.65 22.50
C GLY A 209 1.70 -1.10 21.14
N VAL A 210 2.97 -0.87 20.82
CA VAL A 210 3.61 -1.38 19.60
C VAL A 210 4.46 -2.60 19.95
N GLY A 211 3.96 -3.77 19.59
CA GLY A 211 4.71 -5.04 19.69
C GLY A 211 5.45 -5.39 18.41
N GLU A 212 6.07 -6.56 18.40
CA GLU A 212 6.91 -7.06 17.32
C GLU A 212 6.21 -7.03 15.95
N VAL A 213 5.00 -7.56 15.84
CA VAL A 213 4.27 -7.61 14.57
C VAL A 213 4.03 -6.20 14.01
N ILE A 214 3.55 -5.28 14.84
CA ILE A 214 3.25 -3.91 14.39
C ILE A 214 4.51 -3.14 14.06
N SER A 215 5.61 -3.33 14.80
CA SER A 215 6.89 -2.69 14.48
C SER A 215 7.40 -3.11 13.09
N GLN A 216 7.31 -4.40 12.74
CA GLN A 216 7.68 -4.93 11.42
C GLN A 216 6.85 -4.28 10.29
N TYR A 217 5.52 -4.23 10.45
CA TYR A 217 4.61 -3.60 9.46
C TYR A 217 4.86 -2.10 9.32
N MET A 218 5.11 -1.41 10.42
CA MET A 218 5.34 0.04 10.40
C MET A 218 6.71 0.39 9.81
N VAL A 219 7.75 -0.42 10.04
CA VAL A 219 9.04 -0.28 9.36
C VAL A 219 8.84 -0.45 7.85
N ALA A 220 8.22 -1.55 7.43
CA ALA A 220 7.96 -1.82 6.01
C ALA A 220 7.16 -0.68 5.35
N LEU A 221 6.10 -0.17 6.00
CA LEU A 221 5.29 0.92 5.49
C LEU A 221 6.06 2.23 5.37
N ILE A 222 6.73 2.66 6.46
CA ILE A 222 7.33 3.99 6.53
C ILE A 222 8.60 4.07 5.67
N ARG A 223 9.35 2.96 5.54
CA ARG A 223 10.56 2.91 4.72
C ARG A 223 10.30 2.65 3.23
N SER A 224 9.14 2.12 2.87
CA SER A 224 8.78 1.93 1.46
C SER A 224 8.31 3.21 0.76
N ARG A 225 8.12 4.31 1.49
CA ARG A 225 7.51 5.53 0.93
C ARG A 225 8.08 6.79 1.57
N SER A 226 8.20 7.84 0.76
CA SER A 226 8.60 9.17 1.22
C SER A 226 7.37 9.95 1.71
N PHE A 227 6.94 9.70 2.96
CA PHE A 227 5.90 10.50 3.57
C PHE A 227 6.41 11.89 3.97
N THR A 228 5.70 12.94 3.61
CA THR A 228 6.02 14.32 3.98
C THR A 228 5.59 14.66 5.40
N SER A 229 4.59 13.95 5.93
CA SER A 229 4.05 14.21 7.28
C SER A 229 3.42 12.98 7.92
N ALA A 230 3.35 12.99 9.26
CA ALA A 230 2.63 11.99 10.04
C ALA A 230 1.14 11.90 9.66
N LYS A 231 0.53 13.04 9.25
CA LYS A 231 -0.86 13.08 8.79
C LYS A 231 -1.03 12.31 7.49
N GLN A 232 -0.09 12.42 6.57
CA GLN A 232 -0.08 11.68 5.29
C GLN A 232 0.06 10.17 5.53
N CYS A 233 0.95 9.75 6.43
CA CYS A 233 1.10 8.34 6.80
C CYS A 233 -0.21 7.76 7.36
N GLY A 234 -0.88 8.46 8.29
CA GLY A 234 -2.19 8.06 8.81
C GLY A 234 -3.31 8.03 7.74
N ALA A 235 -3.26 8.96 6.79
CA ALA A 235 -4.19 8.99 5.66
C ALA A 235 -3.99 7.79 4.72
N PHE A 236 -2.74 7.42 4.46
CA PHE A 236 -2.40 6.28 3.63
C PHE A 236 -2.96 4.94 4.18
N VAL A 237 -3.00 4.78 5.50
CA VAL A 237 -3.64 3.62 6.16
C VAL A 237 -5.16 3.72 6.15
N GLY A 238 -5.75 4.84 5.72
CA GLY A 238 -7.19 5.06 5.67
C GLY A 238 -7.81 5.38 7.04
N LEU A 239 -7.03 5.99 7.93
CA LEU A 239 -7.43 6.39 9.29
C LEU A 239 -7.89 7.84 9.39
N ASN A 240 -8.07 8.52 8.26
CA ASN A 240 -8.62 9.88 8.25
C ASN A 240 -10.14 9.85 8.43
N PRO A 241 -10.70 10.74 9.28
CA PRO A 241 -12.14 10.96 9.31
C PRO A 241 -12.59 11.61 8.00
N ILE A 242 -13.70 11.12 7.45
CA ILE A 242 -14.44 11.76 6.36
C ILE A 242 -15.65 12.44 6.96
N LEU A 243 -15.78 13.73 6.69
CA LEU A 243 -16.98 14.49 6.92
C LEU A 243 -17.87 14.39 5.68
N CYS A 244 -19.17 14.29 5.88
CA CYS A 244 -20.13 14.29 4.80
C CYS A 244 -21.26 15.25 5.22
N GLU A 245 -21.05 16.50 4.87
CA GLU A 245 -21.94 17.62 5.19
C GLU A 245 -22.21 18.40 3.90
N SER A 246 -23.47 18.68 3.61
CA SER A 246 -23.89 19.51 2.49
C SER A 246 -25.14 20.27 2.87
N GLY A 247 -25.00 21.58 2.99
CA GLY A 247 -26.06 22.47 3.43
C GLY A 247 -26.68 22.07 4.79
N LYS A 248 -27.94 22.34 4.99
CA LYS A 248 -28.69 21.99 6.21
C LYS A 248 -29.27 20.57 6.17
N SER A 249 -29.39 19.96 4.97
CA SER A 249 -30.12 18.70 4.76
C SER A 249 -29.24 17.43 4.86
N LEU A 250 -27.91 17.54 4.69
CA LEU A 250 -27.03 16.40 4.70
C LEU A 250 -25.98 16.53 5.81
N GLN A 251 -26.23 15.91 6.96
CA GLN A 251 -25.26 15.80 8.06
C GLN A 251 -25.10 14.33 8.46
N LYS A 252 -24.11 13.66 7.89
CA LYS A 252 -23.80 12.27 8.26
C LYS A 252 -22.73 12.22 9.36
N ARG A 253 -22.85 11.24 10.26
CA ARG A 253 -21.82 11.01 11.29
C ARG A 253 -20.45 10.78 10.62
N PRO A 254 -19.38 11.45 11.09
CA PRO A 254 -18.03 11.23 10.58
C PRO A 254 -17.63 9.75 10.68
N ARG A 255 -17.00 9.24 9.64
CA ARG A 255 -16.49 7.85 9.59
C ARG A 255 -15.06 7.83 9.09
N LEU A 256 -14.32 6.75 9.40
CA LEU A 256 -12.99 6.55 8.82
C LEU A 256 -13.09 6.33 7.31
N SER A 257 -12.13 6.91 6.59
CA SER A 257 -12.03 6.84 5.13
C SER A 257 -12.04 5.40 4.62
N LYS A 258 -11.33 4.51 5.33
CA LYS A 258 -11.06 3.13 4.89
C LYS A 258 -10.39 3.02 3.50
N ALA A 259 -10.09 4.14 2.85
CA ALA A 259 -9.29 4.17 1.64
C ALA A 259 -7.81 3.97 2.01
N GLY A 260 -7.25 2.79 1.71
CA GLY A 260 -5.89 2.40 2.08
C GLY A 260 -5.83 0.95 2.55
N ASP A 261 -4.69 0.54 3.14
CA ASP A 261 -4.44 -0.85 3.55
C ASP A 261 -5.38 -1.31 4.67
N GLY A 262 -6.38 -2.10 4.29
CA GLY A 262 -7.36 -2.69 5.22
C GLY A 262 -6.75 -3.70 6.18
N ARG A 263 -5.70 -4.41 5.75
CA ARG A 263 -5.03 -5.46 6.54
C ARG A 263 -4.21 -4.84 7.67
N LEU A 264 -3.39 -3.84 7.34
CA LEU A 264 -2.65 -3.10 8.36
C LEU A 264 -3.60 -2.40 9.33
N ARG A 265 -4.70 -1.84 8.84
CA ARG A 265 -5.72 -1.20 9.69
C ARG A 265 -6.35 -2.20 10.67
N ALA A 266 -6.65 -3.43 10.24
CA ALA A 266 -7.15 -4.48 11.14
C ALA A 266 -6.13 -4.87 12.21
N LYS A 267 -4.85 -5.02 11.82
CA LYS A 267 -3.75 -5.34 12.76
C LYS A 267 -3.49 -4.20 13.77
N LEU A 268 -3.76 -2.94 13.43
CA LEU A 268 -3.60 -1.79 14.32
C LEU A 268 -4.67 -1.67 15.40
N TYR A 269 -5.78 -2.40 15.30
CA TYR A 269 -6.90 -2.27 16.23
C TYR A 269 -6.52 -2.65 17.66
N MET A 270 -6.06 -3.87 17.89
CA MET A 270 -5.68 -4.33 19.24
C MET A 270 -4.51 -3.54 19.85
N PRO A 271 -3.41 -3.26 19.13
CA PRO A 271 -2.37 -2.35 19.57
C PRO A 271 -2.89 -0.97 20.01
N ALA A 272 -3.83 -0.40 19.28
CA ALA A 272 -4.44 0.86 19.69
C ALA A 272 -5.27 0.73 20.95
N VAL A 273 -6.02 -0.37 21.14
CA VAL A 273 -6.75 -0.66 22.38
C VAL A 273 -5.77 -0.76 23.58
N VAL A 274 -4.66 -1.48 23.42
CA VAL A 274 -3.61 -1.56 24.44
C VAL A 274 -3.02 -0.17 24.71
N ALA A 275 -2.73 0.60 23.67
CA ALA A 275 -2.18 1.94 23.80
C ALA A 275 -3.13 2.93 24.50
N THR A 276 -4.46 2.75 24.43
CA THR A 276 -5.40 3.59 25.22
C THR A 276 -5.24 3.43 26.72
N ARG A 277 -4.59 2.35 27.18
CA ARG A 277 -4.34 2.09 28.61
C ARG A 277 -2.91 2.45 29.01
N HIS A 278 -1.94 2.14 28.17
CA HIS A 278 -0.52 2.13 28.51
C HIS A 278 0.31 3.26 27.87
N ASN A 279 -0.19 3.91 26.80
CA ASN A 279 0.50 5.03 26.16
C ASN A 279 -0.07 6.36 26.67
N PRO A 280 0.71 7.21 27.37
CA PRO A 280 0.19 8.42 27.99
C PRO A 280 -0.48 9.39 27.01
N ASP A 281 0.12 9.61 25.84
CA ASP A 281 -0.41 10.53 24.81
C ASP A 281 -1.73 10.03 24.21
N ILE A 282 -1.82 8.71 23.97
CA ILE A 282 -3.01 8.09 23.39
C ILE A 282 -4.11 7.99 24.43
N LYS A 283 -3.78 7.63 25.68
CA LYS A 283 -4.72 7.59 26.81
C LYS A 283 -5.37 8.95 27.02
N LYS A 284 -4.58 10.02 27.12
CA LYS A 284 -5.07 11.40 27.28
C LYS A 284 -6.03 11.79 26.13
N GLN A 285 -5.66 11.47 24.88
CA GLN A 285 -6.52 11.72 23.72
C GLN A 285 -7.82 10.91 23.78
N TYR A 286 -7.75 9.63 24.12
CA TYR A 286 -8.89 8.72 24.20
C TYR A 286 -9.88 9.18 25.24
N GLU A 287 -9.44 9.46 26.47
CA GLU A 287 -10.27 9.96 27.56
C GLU A 287 -10.92 11.30 27.24
N ARG A 288 -10.18 12.23 26.64
CA ARG A 288 -10.73 13.50 26.16
C ARG A 288 -11.86 13.31 25.15
N LEU A 289 -11.70 12.38 24.21
CA LEU A 289 -12.72 12.12 23.18
C LEU A 289 -13.98 11.49 23.80
N LEU A 290 -13.83 10.61 24.79
CA LEU A 290 -14.98 10.03 25.53
C LEU A 290 -15.72 11.11 26.32
N ARG A 291 -14.99 12.00 27.04
CA ARG A 291 -15.59 13.15 27.75
C ARG A 291 -16.36 14.09 26.81
N ASN A 292 -15.88 14.24 25.57
CA ASN A 292 -16.58 15.01 24.54
C ASN A 292 -17.71 14.24 23.84
N GLY A 293 -18.21 13.15 24.41
CA GLY A 293 -19.35 12.37 23.91
C GLY A 293 -19.07 11.53 22.66
N LYS A 294 -17.81 11.30 22.27
CA LYS A 294 -17.50 10.38 21.17
C LYS A 294 -17.67 8.94 21.59
N SER A 295 -18.19 8.09 20.69
CA SER A 295 -18.31 6.66 20.95
C SER A 295 -16.92 6.00 21.14
N LYS A 296 -16.85 4.91 21.92
CA LYS A 296 -15.62 4.13 22.13
C LYS A 296 -14.94 3.73 20.82
N MET A 297 -15.69 3.27 19.82
CA MET A 297 -15.14 2.91 18.51
C MET A 297 -14.55 4.10 17.75
N SER A 298 -15.17 5.27 17.80
CA SER A 298 -14.62 6.49 17.22
C SER A 298 -13.33 6.92 17.91
N ALA A 299 -13.27 6.80 19.24
CA ALA A 299 -12.09 7.14 20.02
C ALA A 299 -10.94 6.14 19.75
N ILE A 300 -11.24 4.83 19.59
CA ILE A 300 -10.23 3.84 19.17
C ILE A 300 -9.72 4.13 17.75
N GLY A 301 -10.59 4.51 16.80
CA GLY A 301 -10.15 4.92 15.46
C GLY A 301 -9.19 6.12 15.48
N ALA A 302 -9.42 7.08 16.38
CA ALA A 302 -8.51 8.20 16.61
C ALA A 302 -7.18 7.74 17.26
N ALA A 303 -7.24 6.79 18.20
CA ALA A 303 -6.06 6.16 18.83
C ALA A 303 -5.20 5.43 17.79
N MET A 304 -5.80 4.65 16.89
CA MET A 304 -5.10 4.00 15.77
C MET A 304 -4.34 5.03 14.92
N ARG A 305 -5.00 6.12 14.56
CA ARG A 305 -4.37 7.22 13.79
C ARG A 305 -3.20 7.85 14.55
N LYS A 306 -3.37 8.14 15.83
CA LYS A 306 -2.32 8.72 16.68
C LYS A 306 -1.13 7.76 16.81
N LEU A 307 -1.39 6.45 16.97
CA LEU A 307 -0.34 5.42 17.05
C LEU A 307 0.51 5.42 15.77
N VAL A 308 -0.09 5.42 14.58
CA VAL A 308 0.63 5.52 13.30
C VAL A 308 1.44 6.81 13.22
N GLN A 309 0.89 7.93 13.68
CA GLN A 309 1.60 9.22 13.69
C GLN A 309 2.79 9.22 14.63
N ILE A 310 2.68 8.58 15.80
CA ILE A 310 3.79 8.41 16.75
C ILE A 310 4.88 7.53 16.13
N CYS A 311 4.52 6.38 15.52
CA CYS A 311 5.48 5.52 14.81
C CYS A 311 6.26 6.30 13.74
N TYR A 312 5.56 7.09 12.94
CA TYR A 312 6.20 7.95 11.94
C TYR A 312 7.16 8.96 12.59
N GLY A 313 6.75 9.61 13.66
CA GLY A 313 7.57 10.59 14.39
C GLY A 313 8.85 9.96 14.95
N VAL A 314 8.73 8.80 15.59
CA VAL A 314 9.86 8.04 16.16
C VAL A 314 10.88 7.68 15.07
N LEU A 315 10.43 7.16 13.93
CA LEU A 315 11.34 6.81 12.83
C LEU A 315 11.90 8.03 12.10
N LYS A 316 11.14 9.12 11.99
CA LYS A 316 11.63 10.37 11.40
C LYS A 316 12.74 11.00 12.23
N HIS A 317 12.57 11.05 13.54
CA HIS A 317 13.53 11.68 14.44
C HIS A 317 14.62 10.72 14.95
N GLN A 318 14.50 9.42 14.68
CA GLN A 318 15.44 8.38 15.10
C GLN A 318 15.71 8.38 16.61
N LYS A 319 14.67 8.68 17.41
CA LYS A 319 14.70 8.71 18.88
C LYS A 319 13.66 7.77 19.45
N GLN A 320 13.94 7.16 20.60
CA GLN A 320 12.95 6.38 21.34
C GLN A 320 11.73 7.24 21.68
N TYR A 321 10.58 6.58 21.81
CA TYR A 321 9.36 7.27 22.21
C TYR A 321 9.54 7.93 23.58
N GLN A 322 9.15 9.18 23.65
CA GLN A 322 9.00 9.94 24.88
C GLN A 322 7.62 10.57 24.90
N PRO A 323 6.87 10.44 26.01
CA PRO A 323 5.60 11.13 26.16
C PRO A 323 5.79 12.63 25.93
N GLN A 324 4.84 13.26 25.23
CA GLN A 324 4.87 14.72 25.07
C GLN A 324 4.70 15.37 26.44
N ALA A 325 5.67 16.19 26.83
CA ALA A 325 5.56 17.02 28.03
C ALA A 325 4.29 17.89 27.91
N ILE A 326 3.58 18.02 29.02
CA ILE A 326 2.31 18.75 29.14
C ILE A 326 2.62 20.24 29.15
#